data_5b224accbde6f5b8c3dc5ebd9eb55bd5
#
_entry.id   5b224accbde6f5b8c3dc5ebd9eb55bd5
#
_cell.length_a   1.000
_cell.length_b   1.000
_cell.length_c   1.000
_cell.angle_alpha   90.00
_cell.angle_beta   90.00
_cell.angle_gamma   90.00
#
_symmetry.space_group_name_H-M   'P 1'
#
loop_
_entity.id
_entity.type
_entity.pdbx_description
1 polymer ?
#
loop_
_entity_poly.entity_id
_entity_poly.type
_entity_poly.pdbx_seq_one_letter_code
_entity_poly.pdbx_strand_id
1 'polypeptide(L)'
;SASPNSKEVVAALSAGDAAGAHAKAQGWIYSGYKMTIFSTAEEQQREPLEIGGKVLFYPDFALRTAGGDVSVAAPWQSYVLQDRELISGQNPFSDEALLKLLLPALSEKKKVVSAA
;
A
#
# COMPACT_ATOMS: atom_id res chain seq x y z
N SER A 1 2.00 8.93 -15.99
CA SER A 1 2.73 9.13 -14.76
C SER A 1 3.07 7.79 -14.11
N ALA A 2 4.21 7.72 -13.46
CA ALA A 2 4.67 6.51 -12.79
C ALA A 2 3.79 6.19 -11.58
N SER A 3 3.31 4.97 -11.50
CA SER A 3 2.44 4.48 -10.44
C SER A 3 2.76 3.01 -10.18
N PRO A 4 2.66 2.50 -8.92
CA PRO A 4 2.83 1.08 -8.67
C PRO A 4 1.86 0.20 -9.43
N ASN A 5 0.74 0.77 -9.87
CA ASN A 5 -0.28 0.05 -10.64
C ASN A 5 -0.16 0.24 -12.15
N SER A 6 0.87 0.92 -12.64
CA SER A 6 1.08 1.04 -14.06
C SER A 6 1.41 -0.33 -14.67
N LYS A 7 1.03 -0.51 -15.92
CA LYS A 7 1.20 -1.79 -16.62
C LYS A 7 2.64 -2.27 -16.63
N GLU A 8 3.57 -1.33 -16.83
CA GLU A 8 5.00 -1.61 -16.88
C GLU A 8 5.55 -2.02 -15.52
N VAL A 9 5.12 -1.35 -14.45
CA VAL A 9 5.56 -1.68 -13.08
C VAL A 9 5.01 -3.05 -12.67
N VAL A 10 3.74 -3.31 -12.95
CA VAL A 10 3.13 -4.62 -12.65
C VAL A 10 3.84 -5.74 -13.38
N ALA A 11 4.16 -5.56 -14.65
CA ALA A 11 4.88 -6.55 -15.43
C ALA A 11 6.27 -6.85 -14.84
N ALA A 12 7.01 -5.82 -14.45
CA ALA A 12 8.33 -5.98 -13.84
C ALA A 12 8.25 -6.68 -12.48
N LEU A 13 7.29 -6.32 -11.63
CA LEU A 13 7.08 -6.96 -10.32
C LEU A 13 6.69 -8.43 -10.48
N SER A 14 5.82 -8.75 -11.43
CA SER A 14 5.39 -10.13 -11.69
C SER A 14 6.53 -11.00 -12.21
N ALA A 15 7.50 -10.40 -12.90
CA ALA A 15 8.70 -11.09 -13.37
C ALA A 15 9.81 -11.17 -12.31
N GLY A 16 9.61 -10.59 -11.12
CA GLY A 16 10.62 -10.56 -10.07
C GLY A 16 11.70 -9.51 -10.28
N ASP A 17 11.49 -8.56 -11.17
CA ASP A 17 12.45 -7.50 -11.49
C ASP A 17 12.17 -6.24 -10.66
N ALA A 18 12.61 -6.25 -9.40
CA ALA A 18 12.40 -5.13 -8.48
C ALA A 18 13.12 -3.86 -8.95
N ALA A 19 14.33 -4.00 -9.47
CA ALA A 19 15.09 -2.84 -9.97
C ALA A 19 14.41 -2.20 -11.18
N GLY A 20 13.92 -3.01 -12.12
CA GLY A 20 13.16 -2.52 -13.27
C GLY A 20 11.85 -1.88 -12.87
N ALA A 21 11.14 -2.46 -11.91
CA ALA A 21 9.91 -1.89 -11.39
C ALA A 21 10.15 -0.53 -10.72
N HIS A 22 11.21 -0.40 -9.93
CA HIS A 22 11.58 0.87 -9.31
C HIS A 22 11.89 1.92 -10.37
N ALA A 23 12.67 1.57 -11.38
CA ALA A 23 13.01 2.50 -12.46
C ALA A 23 11.77 2.99 -13.21
N LYS A 24 10.81 2.09 -13.46
CA LYS A 24 9.55 2.43 -14.17
C LYS A 24 8.57 3.20 -13.30
N ALA A 25 8.71 3.14 -11.98
CA ALA A 25 7.88 3.87 -11.03
C ALA A 25 8.45 5.25 -10.68
N GLN A 26 9.53 5.68 -11.28
CA GLN A 26 10.13 7.00 -11.04
C GLN A 26 9.12 8.12 -11.28
N GLY A 27 9.10 9.10 -10.38
CA GLY A 27 8.18 10.22 -10.46
C GLY A 27 6.80 9.97 -9.85
N TRP A 28 6.60 8.86 -9.17
CA TRP A 28 5.35 8.62 -8.45
C TRP A 28 5.14 9.70 -7.37
N ILE A 29 3.94 10.31 -7.38
CA ILE A 29 3.65 11.50 -6.56
C ILE A 29 3.71 11.22 -5.05
N TYR A 30 3.52 9.98 -4.60
CA TYR A 30 3.59 9.58 -3.19
C TYR A 30 4.94 8.98 -2.80
N SER A 31 5.94 9.04 -3.68
CA SER A 31 7.29 8.62 -3.33
C SER A 31 7.80 9.41 -2.12
N GLY A 32 8.35 8.72 -1.14
CA GLY A 32 8.83 9.33 0.11
C GLY A 32 7.76 9.56 1.18
N TYR A 33 6.47 9.38 0.85
CA TYR A 33 5.42 9.48 1.85
C TYR A 33 5.41 8.25 2.75
N LYS A 34 5.12 8.47 4.03
CA LYS A 34 4.85 7.38 4.97
C LYS A 34 3.46 6.83 4.70
N MET A 35 3.37 5.51 4.59
CA MET A 35 2.12 4.84 4.24
C MET A 35 2.08 3.42 4.78
N THR A 36 0.91 2.82 4.80
CA THR A 36 0.72 1.42 5.12
C THR A 36 -0.26 0.78 4.16
N ILE A 37 -0.18 -0.55 4.05
CA ILE A 37 -1.03 -1.37 3.18
C ILE A 37 -1.02 -2.78 3.76
N PHE A 38 -1.84 -3.71 3.22
CA PHE A 38 -1.73 -5.12 3.55
C PHE A 38 -0.27 -5.57 3.55
N SER A 39 0.15 -6.20 4.65
CA SER A 39 1.50 -6.74 4.75
C SER A 39 1.62 -8.04 3.94
N THR A 40 2.84 -8.39 3.57
CA THR A 40 3.13 -9.68 2.96
C THR A 40 2.61 -10.83 3.83
N ALA A 41 2.79 -10.74 5.14
CA ALA A 41 2.32 -11.77 6.07
C ALA A 41 0.79 -11.96 6.02
N GLU A 42 0.04 -10.87 5.93
CA GLU A 42 -1.42 -10.92 5.78
C GLU A 42 -1.84 -11.53 4.45
N GLU A 43 -1.20 -11.14 3.36
CA GLU A 43 -1.49 -11.69 2.04
C GLU A 43 -1.19 -13.19 1.97
N GLN A 44 -0.09 -13.63 2.56
CA GLN A 44 0.27 -15.05 2.61
C GLN A 44 -0.78 -15.88 3.34
N GLN A 45 -1.41 -15.34 4.37
CA GLN A 45 -2.49 -16.03 5.08
C GLN A 45 -3.76 -16.12 4.24
N ARG A 46 -4.02 -15.13 3.37
CA ARG A 46 -5.20 -15.11 2.50
C ARG A 46 -5.08 -15.97 1.25
N GLU A 47 -3.88 -16.17 0.76
CA GLU A 47 -3.63 -16.87 -0.50
C GLU A 47 -4.33 -18.23 -0.61
N PRO A 48 -4.20 -19.15 0.39
CA PRO A 48 -4.86 -20.44 0.29
C PRO A 48 -6.37 -20.40 0.50
N LEU A 49 -6.88 -19.39 1.22
CA LEU A 49 -8.29 -19.35 1.62
C LEU A 49 -9.18 -18.60 0.61
N GLU A 50 -8.70 -17.46 0.11
CA GLU A 50 -9.52 -16.54 -0.69
C GLU A 50 -9.07 -16.50 -2.15
N ILE A 51 -7.78 -16.64 -2.40
CA ILE A 51 -7.20 -16.47 -3.73
C ILE A 51 -6.96 -17.82 -4.40
N GLY A 52 -6.74 -18.89 -3.62
CA GLY A 52 -6.48 -20.22 -4.11
C GLY A 52 -5.09 -20.44 -4.68
N GLY A 53 -4.16 -19.52 -4.44
CA GLY A 53 -2.79 -19.57 -4.93
C GLY A 53 -2.03 -18.31 -4.55
N LYS A 54 -0.81 -18.17 -5.04
CA LYS A 54 -0.01 -16.97 -4.75
C LYS A 54 -0.45 -15.78 -5.59
N VAL A 55 -0.39 -14.59 -4.98
CA VAL A 55 -0.56 -13.33 -5.71
C VAL A 55 0.64 -13.08 -6.63
N LEU A 56 0.47 -12.24 -7.64
CA LEU A 56 1.55 -11.90 -8.57
C LEU A 56 2.68 -11.14 -7.87
N PHE A 57 2.33 -10.30 -6.91
CA PHE A 57 3.28 -9.55 -6.06
C PHE A 57 2.55 -9.13 -4.80
N TYR A 58 3.30 -8.80 -3.74
CA TYR A 58 2.72 -8.32 -2.48
C TYR A 58 2.62 -6.80 -2.47
N PRO A 59 1.47 -6.23 -2.01
CA PRO A 59 1.24 -4.77 -2.07
C PRO A 59 2.29 -3.95 -1.33
N ASP A 60 2.71 -4.36 -0.14
CA ASP A 60 3.74 -3.63 0.63
C ASP A 60 5.07 -3.58 -0.12
N PHE A 61 5.45 -4.68 -0.75
CA PHE A 61 6.65 -4.73 -1.58
C PHE A 61 6.53 -3.82 -2.80
N ALA A 62 5.37 -3.81 -3.46
CA ALA A 62 5.12 -2.97 -4.63
C ALA A 62 5.24 -1.48 -4.29
N LEU A 63 4.65 -1.05 -3.17
CA LEU A 63 4.72 0.35 -2.76
C LEU A 63 6.14 0.76 -2.35
N ARG A 64 6.86 -0.10 -1.65
CA ARG A 64 8.28 0.17 -1.31
C ARG A 64 9.13 0.30 -2.57
N THR A 65 8.93 -0.58 -3.53
CA THR A 65 9.65 -0.55 -4.80
C THR A 65 9.37 0.74 -5.57
N ALA A 66 8.16 1.26 -5.48
CA ALA A 66 7.78 2.52 -6.12
C ALA A 66 8.30 3.76 -5.37
N GLY A 67 8.85 3.60 -4.19
CA GLY A 67 9.45 4.70 -3.41
C GLY A 67 8.67 5.10 -2.17
N GLY A 68 7.60 4.39 -1.81
CA GLY A 68 6.84 4.64 -0.59
C GLY A 68 7.62 4.22 0.66
N ASP A 69 7.51 5.00 1.72
CA ASP A 69 8.03 4.65 3.05
C ASP A 69 6.96 3.82 3.78
N VAL A 70 6.94 2.51 3.51
CA VAL A 70 5.89 1.61 3.98
C VAL A 70 6.26 1.01 5.32
N SER A 71 5.37 1.18 6.30
CA SER A 71 5.45 0.54 7.61
C SER A 71 4.20 -0.31 7.83
N VAL A 72 4.36 -1.46 8.46
CA VAL A 72 3.25 -2.35 8.80
C VAL A 72 3.34 -2.79 10.25
N ALA A 73 2.18 -2.99 10.87
CA ALA A 73 2.07 -3.61 12.19
C ALA A 73 1.96 -5.14 12.05
N ALA A 74 1.80 -5.84 13.16
CA ALA A 74 1.55 -7.28 13.15
C ALA A 74 0.30 -7.60 12.31
N PRO A 75 0.22 -8.79 11.69
CA PRO A 75 -0.93 -9.16 10.87
C PRO A 75 -2.26 -8.96 11.60
N TRP A 76 -3.23 -8.42 10.88
CA TRP A 76 -4.62 -8.21 11.32
C TRP A 76 -4.79 -7.25 12.50
N GLN A 77 -3.75 -6.50 12.86
CA GLN A 77 -3.85 -5.43 13.84
C GLN A 77 -4.29 -4.13 13.16
N SER A 78 -5.07 -3.34 13.87
CA SER A 78 -5.41 -2.00 13.42
C SER A 78 -4.15 -1.15 13.31
N TYR A 79 -3.92 -0.54 12.16
CA TYR A 79 -2.76 0.32 11.94
C TYR A 79 -3.06 1.34 10.85
N VAL A 80 -2.94 2.60 11.17
CA VAL A 80 -3.15 3.71 10.25
C VAL A 80 -1.99 4.68 10.31
N LEU A 81 -1.70 5.32 9.19
CA LEU A 81 -0.70 6.36 9.08
C LEU A 81 -1.27 7.58 8.38
N GLN A 82 -0.80 8.75 8.77
CA GLN A 82 -1.08 9.99 8.08
C GLN A 82 0.23 10.70 7.81
N ASP A 83 0.47 11.04 6.56
CA ASP A 83 1.62 11.84 6.13
C ASP A 83 1.13 12.86 5.13
N ARG A 84 1.24 14.14 5.51
CA ARG A 84 0.73 15.23 4.69
C ARG A 84 -0.76 15.00 4.39
N GLU A 85 -1.15 14.98 3.12
CA GLU A 85 -2.54 14.74 2.73
C GLU A 85 -2.90 13.25 2.59
N LEU A 86 -1.94 12.35 2.77
CA LEU A 86 -2.16 10.91 2.61
C LEU A 86 -2.51 10.26 3.95
N ILE A 87 -3.66 9.60 4.00
CA ILE A 87 -4.07 8.77 5.13
C ILE A 87 -4.26 7.36 4.61
N SER A 88 -3.65 6.38 5.25
CA SER A 88 -3.74 4.98 4.82
C SER A 88 -3.94 4.04 6.00
N GLY A 89 -4.68 2.95 5.78
CA GLY A 89 -4.92 1.89 6.74
C GLY A 89 -4.40 0.56 6.22
N GLN A 90 -3.88 -0.28 7.10
CA GLN A 90 -3.22 -1.53 6.72
C GLN A 90 -4.21 -2.61 6.28
N ASN A 91 -5.34 -2.75 6.97
CA ASN A 91 -6.29 -3.84 6.78
C ASN A 91 -7.69 -3.43 7.23
N PRO A 92 -8.72 -4.26 7.05
CA PRO A 92 -10.09 -3.91 7.45
C PRO A 92 -10.26 -3.57 8.94
N PHE A 93 -9.42 -4.12 9.81
CA PHE A 93 -9.45 -3.78 11.24
C PHE A 93 -8.99 -2.35 11.52
N SER A 94 -8.44 -1.65 10.52
CA SER A 94 -8.04 -0.26 10.60
C SER A 94 -9.19 0.73 10.31
N ASP A 95 -10.36 0.26 9.89
CA ASP A 95 -11.43 1.12 9.39
C ASP A 95 -11.90 2.14 10.44
N GLU A 96 -12.07 1.75 11.68
CA GLU A 96 -12.49 2.67 12.74
C GLU A 96 -11.42 3.75 13.01
N ALA A 97 -10.16 3.33 13.11
CA ALA A 97 -9.04 4.25 13.32
C ALA A 97 -8.86 5.18 12.12
N LEU A 98 -9.04 4.64 10.92
CA LEU A 98 -8.98 5.43 9.68
C LEU A 98 -10.06 6.51 9.67
N LEU A 99 -11.29 6.15 10.09
CA LEU A 99 -12.40 7.09 10.15
C LEU A 99 -12.12 8.23 11.13
N LYS A 100 -11.48 7.97 12.25
CA LYS A 100 -11.08 9.00 13.22
C LYS A 100 -10.09 10.01 12.65
N LEU A 101 -9.26 9.60 11.72
CA LEU A 101 -8.36 10.51 11.00
C LEU A 101 -9.06 11.19 9.82
N LEU A 102 -9.97 10.46 9.17
CA LEU A 102 -10.68 10.92 7.97
C LEU A 102 -11.57 12.12 8.24
N LEU A 103 -12.36 12.10 9.31
CA LEU A 103 -13.34 13.16 9.59
C LEU A 103 -12.69 14.53 9.74
N PRO A 104 -11.61 14.72 10.54
CA PRO A 104 -10.89 15.98 10.56
C PRO A 104 -10.22 16.31 9.23
N ALA A 105 -9.68 15.31 8.54
CA ALA A 105 -9.00 15.52 7.26
C ALA A 105 -9.94 16.00 6.16
N LEU A 106 -11.20 15.55 6.15
CA LEU A 106 -12.20 16.04 5.20
C LEU A 106 -12.49 17.53 5.40
N SER A 107 -12.49 18.01 6.65
CA SER A 107 -12.63 19.43 6.94
C SER A 107 -11.44 20.22 6.38
N GLU A 108 -10.25 19.63 6.32
CA GLU A 108 -9.05 20.20 5.77
C GLU A 108 -8.84 19.84 4.29
N LYS A 109 -9.78 19.09 3.68
CA LYS A 109 -9.73 18.64 2.28
C LYS A 109 -8.50 17.80 1.96
N LYS A 110 -8.08 16.95 2.88
CA LYS A 110 -6.96 16.01 2.67
C LYS A 110 -7.40 14.77 1.90
N LYS A 111 -6.46 14.15 1.16
CA LYS A 111 -6.71 12.89 0.47
C LYS A 111 -6.69 11.71 1.44
N VAL A 112 -7.49 10.71 1.14
CA VAL A 112 -7.57 9.46 1.90
C VAL A 112 -7.35 8.28 0.97
N VAL A 113 -6.51 7.33 1.42
CA VAL A 113 -6.30 6.05 0.75
C VAL A 113 -6.45 4.95 1.80
N SER A 114 -7.22 3.92 1.45
CA SER A 114 -7.44 2.76 2.32
C SER A 114 -6.95 1.49 1.66
N ALA A 115 -6.38 0.58 2.46
CA ALA A 115 -5.96 -0.76 2.03
C ALA A 115 -7.11 -1.78 2.07
N ALA A 116 -8.19 -1.46 2.74
CA ALA A 116 -9.32 -2.37 2.93
C ALA A 116 -10.19 -2.55 1.69
#